data_51a66a1d9ba10e2dc8ae71e4be67e8b0
#
_entry.id   51a66a1d9ba10e2dc8ae71e4be67e8b0
#
_cell.length_a   1.000
_cell.length_b   1.000
_cell.length_c   1.000
_cell.angle_alpha   90.00
_cell.angle_beta   90.00
_cell.angle_gamma   90.00
#
_symmetry.space_group_name_H-M   'P 1'
#
loop_
_entity.id
_entity.type
_entity.pdbx_description
1 polymer ?
#
loop_
_entity_poly.entity_id
_entity_poly.type
_entity_poly.pdbx_seq_one_letter_code
_entity_poly.pdbx_strand_id
1 'polypeptide(L)'
;LEVGTGSGYNAALLSQLVRRVVSLEIVPELAARARNLLRCGGFDNVEVILADGSLGWPSASPYDAIVVTAGAPVIPATLKEQLRPGGRLVIPVGDLALQQLIVVQRTEEGFQTETHGGCRFVPLQGKYGWQ
;
A
#
# COMPACT_ATOMS: atom_id res chain seq x y z
N LEU A 1 -1.76 5.61 -3.12
CA LEU A 1 -0.80 4.51 -3.30
C LEU A 1 -1.33 3.23 -2.67
N GLU A 2 -1.29 2.13 -3.39
CA GLU A 2 -1.48 0.79 -2.86
C GLU A 2 -0.16 0.03 -2.88
N VAL A 3 0.16 -0.67 -1.79
CA VAL A 3 1.31 -1.58 -1.70
C VAL A 3 0.79 -3.00 -1.57
N GLY A 4 1.09 -3.83 -2.58
CA GLY A 4 0.59 -5.19 -2.69
C GLY A 4 -0.63 -5.28 -3.61
N THR A 5 -0.41 -5.25 -4.92
CA THR A 5 -1.48 -5.32 -5.92
C THR A 5 -2.22 -6.65 -5.90
N GLY A 6 -1.47 -7.74 -5.76
CA GLY A 6 -2.04 -9.09 -5.78
C GLY A 6 -2.86 -9.35 -7.04
N SER A 7 -4.13 -9.73 -6.86
CA SER A 7 -5.07 -9.96 -7.97
C SER A 7 -5.53 -8.69 -8.69
N GLY A 8 -5.35 -7.52 -8.08
CA GLY A 8 -5.88 -6.25 -8.58
C GLY A 8 -7.29 -5.92 -8.10
N TYR A 9 -7.93 -6.79 -7.32
CA TYR A 9 -9.30 -6.57 -6.84
C TYR A 9 -9.41 -5.30 -5.98
N ASN A 10 -8.51 -5.13 -5.01
CA ASN A 10 -8.53 -3.95 -4.15
C ASN A 10 -8.19 -2.66 -4.93
N ALA A 11 -7.25 -2.73 -5.85
CA ALA A 11 -6.95 -1.61 -6.74
C ALA A 11 -8.17 -1.19 -7.57
N ALA A 12 -8.95 -2.15 -8.07
CA ALA A 12 -10.20 -1.88 -8.79
C ALA A 12 -11.22 -1.17 -7.90
N LEU A 13 -11.39 -1.62 -6.65
CA LEU A 13 -12.28 -0.94 -5.69
C LEU A 13 -11.80 0.49 -5.39
N LEU A 14 -10.52 0.67 -5.11
CA LEU A 14 -9.94 1.98 -4.84
C LEU A 14 -10.13 2.94 -6.02
N SER A 15 -10.04 2.44 -7.24
CA SER A 15 -10.18 3.23 -8.46
C SER A 15 -11.55 3.91 -8.58
N GLN A 16 -12.57 3.35 -7.93
CA GLN A 16 -13.92 3.90 -7.90
C GLN A 16 -14.09 5.01 -6.85
N LEU A 17 -13.14 5.12 -5.93
CA LEU A 17 -13.22 6.04 -4.79
C LEU A 17 -12.27 7.24 -4.92
N VAL A 18 -11.25 7.13 -5.76
CA VAL A 18 -10.20 8.14 -5.90
C VAL A 18 -9.94 8.46 -7.37
N ARG A 19 -9.26 9.58 -7.62
CA ARG A 19 -8.94 10.03 -8.98
C ARG A 19 -7.92 9.12 -9.66
N ARG A 20 -6.91 8.68 -8.93
CA ARG A 20 -5.80 7.88 -9.45
C ARG A 20 -5.29 6.91 -8.39
N VAL A 21 -4.99 5.69 -8.83
CA VAL A 21 -4.34 4.66 -8.00
C VAL A 21 -2.99 4.32 -8.63
N VAL A 22 -1.93 4.42 -7.83
CA VAL A 22 -0.62 3.82 -8.12
C VAL A 22 -0.53 2.58 -7.25
N SER A 23 -0.38 1.40 -7.85
CA SER A 23 -0.33 0.12 -7.14
C SER A 23 0.99 -0.59 -7.41
N LEU A 24 1.67 -0.99 -6.34
CA LEU A 24 2.98 -1.61 -6.41
C LEU A 24 2.88 -3.11 -6.14
N GLU A 25 3.55 -3.91 -6.95
CA GLU A 25 3.64 -5.36 -6.79
C GLU A 25 5.09 -5.80 -6.98
N ILE A 26 5.59 -6.62 -6.05
CA ILE A 26 6.97 -7.11 -6.10
C ILE A 26 7.11 -8.41 -6.92
N VAL A 27 6.03 -9.15 -7.09
CA VAL A 27 6.02 -10.41 -7.84
C VAL A 27 5.69 -10.15 -9.32
N PRO A 28 6.62 -10.42 -10.26
CA PRO A 28 6.43 -10.07 -11.67
C PRO A 28 5.17 -10.65 -12.30
N GLU A 29 4.87 -11.91 -12.02
CA GLU A 29 3.71 -12.62 -12.58
C GLU A 29 2.40 -12.01 -12.11
N LEU A 30 2.32 -11.63 -10.83
CA LEU A 30 1.14 -10.98 -10.26
C LEU A 30 0.97 -9.58 -10.84
N ALA A 31 2.05 -8.81 -10.96
CA ALA A 31 2.01 -7.48 -11.56
C ALA A 31 1.49 -7.53 -13.00
N ALA A 32 2.02 -8.43 -13.82
CA ALA A 32 1.61 -8.60 -15.21
C ALA A 32 0.14 -9.01 -15.33
N ARG A 33 -0.30 -9.97 -14.52
CA ARG A 33 -1.69 -10.44 -14.49
C ARG A 33 -2.65 -9.36 -14.06
N ALA A 34 -2.36 -8.66 -12.96
CA ALA A 34 -3.21 -7.57 -12.47
C ALA A 34 -3.32 -6.43 -13.47
N ARG A 35 -2.19 -6.04 -14.06
CA ARG A 35 -2.15 -4.99 -15.10
C ARG A 35 -3.08 -5.35 -16.27
N ASN A 36 -3.03 -6.60 -16.72
CA ASN A 36 -3.87 -7.07 -17.82
C ASN A 36 -5.35 -7.10 -17.44
N LEU A 37 -5.71 -7.65 -16.27
CA LEU A 37 -7.09 -7.73 -15.79
C LEU A 37 -7.70 -6.33 -15.59
N LEU A 38 -6.97 -5.40 -15.01
CA LEU A 38 -7.43 -4.03 -14.77
C LEU A 38 -7.64 -3.28 -16.10
N ARG A 39 -6.74 -3.45 -17.05
CA ARG A 39 -6.89 -2.86 -18.38
C ARG A 39 -8.11 -3.42 -19.12
N CYS A 40 -8.29 -4.74 -19.12
CA CYS A 40 -9.44 -5.38 -19.75
C CYS A 40 -10.76 -5.01 -19.07
N GLY A 41 -10.76 -4.75 -17.77
CA GLY A 41 -11.91 -4.31 -16.99
C GLY A 41 -12.25 -2.81 -17.16
N GLY A 42 -11.44 -2.05 -17.86
CA GLY A 42 -11.65 -0.62 -18.07
C GLY A 42 -11.28 0.27 -16.88
N PHE A 43 -10.44 -0.21 -15.97
CA PHE A 43 -9.95 0.57 -14.81
C PHE A 43 -8.76 1.45 -15.22
N ASP A 44 -9.02 2.50 -16.00
CA ASP A 44 -7.99 3.29 -16.68
C ASP A 44 -7.21 4.22 -15.74
N ASN A 45 -7.70 4.45 -14.52
CA ASN A 45 -7.05 5.28 -13.51
C ASN A 45 -6.16 4.49 -12.53
N VAL A 46 -5.88 3.22 -12.82
CA VAL A 46 -4.95 2.39 -12.04
C VAL A 46 -3.69 2.13 -12.84
N GLU A 47 -2.54 2.44 -12.23
CA GLU A 47 -1.21 2.11 -12.76
C GLU A 47 -0.57 1.06 -11.86
N VAL A 48 -0.30 -0.13 -12.42
CA VAL A 48 0.41 -1.20 -11.71
C VAL A 48 1.90 -1.14 -12.06
N ILE A 49 2.73 -1.05 -11.05
CA ILE A 49 4.17 -0.90 -11.18
C ILE A 49 4.86 -2.09 -10.48
N LEU A 50 5.77 -2.75 -11.19
CA LEU A 50 6.63 -3.78 -10.62
C LEU A 50 7.72 -3.10 -9.79
N ALA A 51 7.60 -3.15 -8.48
CA ALA A 51 8.53 -2.48 -7.56
C ALA A 51 8.45 -3.05 -6.15
N ASP A 52 9.48 -2.78 -5.36
CA ASP A 52 9.49 -3.01 -3.92
C ASP A 52 8.59 -1.98 -3.22
N GLY A 53 7.41 -2.41 -2.82
CA GLY A 53 6.41 -1.54 -2.20
C GLY A 53 6.82 -0.98 -0.83
N SER A 54 7.75 -1.63 -0.13
CA SER A 54 8.25 -1.12 1.16
C SER A 54 9.04 0.20 1.01
N LEU A 55 9.48 0.51 -0.20
CA LEU A 55 10.14 1.77 -0.54
C LEU A 55 9.14 2.88 -0.92
N GLY A 56 7.87 2.52 -1.11
CA GLY A 56 6.90 3.41 -1.69
C GLY A 56 7.19 3.71 -3.16
N TRP A 57 6.65 4.81 -3.64
CA TRP A 57 6.89 5.28 -5.01
C TRP A 57 7.05 6.80 -5.01
N PRO A 58 8.29 7.30 -4.79
CA PRO A 58 8.55 8.73 -4.63
C PRO A 58 8.15 9.58 -5.83
N SER A 59 8.22 9.03 -7.05
CA SER A 59 7.94 9.77 -8.28
C SER A 59 6.54 10.36 -8.36
N ALA A 60 5.56 9.77 -7.67
CA ALA A 60 4.17 10.26 -7.64
C ALA A 60 3.75 10.77 -6.25
N SER A 61 4.68 10.84 -5.30
CA SER A 61 4.42 11.42 -3.96
C SER A 61 4.30 12.96 -4.03
N PRO A 62 3.67 13.62 -3.05
CA PRO A 62 3.02 13.03 -1.87
C PRO A 62 1.66 12.42 -2.16
N TYR A 63 1.24 11.47 -1.30
CA TYR A 63 -0.02 10.76 -1.44
C TYR A 63 -1.07 11.25 -0.46
N ASP A 64 -2.32 11.31 -0.91
CA ASP A 64 -3.48 11.56 -0.04
C ASP A 64 -3.74 10.40 0.91
N ALA A 65 -3.54 9.19 0.41
CA ALA A 65 -3.67 7.96 1.19
C ALA A 65 -2.73 6.87 0.67
N ILE A 66 -2.28 6.03 1.59
CA ILE A 66 -1.48 4.84 1.29
C ILE A 66 -2.14 3.65 1.98
N VAL A 67 -2.41 2.59 1.22
CA VAL A 67 -2.98 1.34 1.74
C VAL A 67 -1.99 0.22 1.50
N VAL A 68 -1.61 -0.50 2.55
CA VAL A 68 -0.72 -1.66 2.46
C VAL A 68 -1.53 -2.93 2.72
N THR A 69 -1.54 -3.84 1.77
CA THR A 69 -2.28 -5.11 1.83
C THR A 69 -1.39 -6.30 2.14
N ALA A 70 -0.30 -6.06 2.84
CA ALA A 70 0.65 -7.06 3.33
C ALA A 70 1.13 -6.68 4.74
N GLY A 71 1.38 -7.67 5.58
CA GLY A 71 1.81 -7.45 6.97
C GLY A 71 3.28 -7.11 7.08
N ALA A 72 3.60 -5.98 7.68
CA ALA A 72 4.96 -5.52 7.90
C ALA A 72 5.46 -5.81 9.32
N PRO A 73 6.77 -6.05 9.51
CA PRO A 73 7.32 -6.18 10.86
C PRO A 73 7.31 -4.86 11.63
N VAL A 74 7.49 -3.75 10.93
CA VAL A 74 7.43 -2.38 11.45
C VAL A 74 6.86 -1.48 10.36
N ILE A 75 6.42 -0.27 10.74
CA ILE A 75 5.94 0.71 9.75
C ILE A 75 7.14 1.28 8.98
N PRO A 76 7.24 1.06 7.66
CA PRO A 76 8.33 1.67 6.89
C PRO A 76 8.28 3.20 6.92
N ALA A 77 9.37 3.83 7.35
CA ALA A 77 9.46 5.30 7.40
C ALA A 77 9.24 5.93 6.01
N THR A 78 9.72 5.26 4.96
CA THR A 78 9.54 5.68 3.56
C THR A 78 8.08 5.91 3.18
N LEU A 79 7.16 5.09 3.69
CA LEU A 79 5.73 5.24 3.41
C LEU A 79 5.13 6.42 4.17
N LYS A 80 5.52 6.60 5.43
CA LYS A 80 5.05 7.76 6.21
C LYS A 80 5.48 9.08 5.60
N GLU A 81 6.73 9.15 5.16
CA GLU A 81 7.33 10.35 4.58
C GLU A 81 6.70 10.74 3.23
N GLN A 82 6.10 9.78 2.52
CA GLN A 82 5.43 10.03 1.25
C GLN A 82 3.96 10.44 1.40
N LEU A 83 3.44 10.53 2.62
CA LEU A 83 2.12 11.11 2.86
C LEU A 83 2.15 12.62 2.73
N ARG A 84 1.12 13.20 2.12
CA ARG A 84 0.89 14.64 2.23
C ARG A 84 0.49 15.01 3.67
N PRO A 85 0.61 16.28 4.08
CA PRO A 85 0.01 16.74 5.34
C PRO A 85 -1.51 16.42 5.35
N GLY A 86 -1.98 15.80 6.43
CA GLY A 86 -3.35 15.31 6.55
C GLY A 86 -3.60 13.94 5.92
N GLY A 87 -2.65 13.39 5.18
CA GLY A 87 -2.76 12.07 4.56
C GLY A 87 -2.70 10.94 5.57
N ARG A 88 -3.22 9.77 5.17
CA ARG A 88 -3.30 8.58 6.02
C ARG A 88 -2.66 7.37 5.36
N LEU A 89 -1.97 6.60 6.19
CA LEU A 89 -1.42 5.29 5.85
C LEU A 89 -2.18 4.23 6.66
N VAL A 90 -2.70 3.22 5.99
CA VAL A 90 -3.30 2.04 6.63
C VAL A 90 -2.41 0.84 6.35
N ILE A 91 -1.93 0.19 7.41
CA ILE A 91 -0.94 -0.89 7.29
C ILE A 91 -1.11 -1.93 8.41
N PRO A 92 -1.10 -3.24 8.08
CA PRO A 92 -0.98 -4.29 9.08
C PRO A 92 0.45 -4.38 9.59
N VAL A 93 0.64 -4.35 10.91
CA VAL A 93 1.97 -4.42 11.55
C VAL A 93 1.97 -5.47 12.66
N GLY A 94 2.95 -6.35 12.67
CA GLY A 94 3.10 -7.37 13.67
C GLY A 94 4.03 -8.49 13.23
N ASP A 95 3.88 -9.66 13.83
CA ASP A 95 4.64 -10.84 13.41
C ASP A 95 3.94 -11.59 12.26
N LEU A 96 4.51 -12.71 11.85
CA LEU A 96 3.95 -13.49 10.73
C LEU A 96 2.63 -14.20 11.07
N ALA A 97 2.30 -14.35 12.34
CA ALA A 97 1.09 -15.03 12.79
C ALA A 97 -0.08 -14.06 13.00
N LEU A 98 0.21 -12.86 13.51
CA LEU A 98 -0.81 -11.87 13.86
C LEU A 98 -0.27 -10.46 13.69
N GLN A 99 -1.06 -9.63 13.01
CA GLN A 99 -0.79 -8.21 12.90
C GLN A 99 -1.90 -7.40 13.58
N GLN A 100 -1.58 -6.15 13.88
CA GLN A 100 -2.56 -5.11 14.22
C GLN A 100 -2.73 -4.19 13.02
N LEU A 101 -3.97 -3.85 12.70
CA LEU A 101 -4.24 -2.86 11.67
C LEU A 101 -3.97 -1.47 12.25
N ILE A 102 -3.01 -0.79 11.68
CA ILE A 102 -2.54 0.52 12.13
C ILE A 102 -2.94 1.58 11.12
N VAL A 103 -3.45 2.70 11.63
CA VAL A 103 -3.68 3.92 10.85
C VAL A 103 -2.71 5.00 11.32
N VAL A 104 -1.91 5.51 10.39
CA VAL A 104 -0.99 6.63 10.64
C VAL A 104 -1.52 7.85 9.91
N GLN A 105 -1.72 8.96 10.60
CA GLN A 105 -2.08 10.24 10.01
C GLN A 105 -0.91 11.20 10.12
N ARG A 106 -0.54 11.83 9.01
CA ARG A 106 0.44 12.90 9.03
C ARG A 106 -0.22 14.20 9.50
N THR A 107 0.34 14.81 10.54
CA THR A 107 -0.11 16.09 11.10
C THR A 107 0.97 17.16 10.91
N GLU A 108 0.66 18.40 11.23
CA GLU A 108 1.63 19.49 11.22
C GLU A 108 2.79 19.28 12.22
N GLU A 109 2.53 18.52 13.29
CA GLU A 109 3.50 18.24 14.36
C GLU A 109 4.22 16.90 14.19
N GLY A 110 3.88 16.11 13.15
CA GLY A 110 4.47 14.79 12.92
C GLY A 110 3.44 13.77 12.51
N PHE A 111 3.36 12.66 13.25
CA PHE A 111 2.46 11.54 12.92
C PHE A 111 1.66 11.12 14.14
N GLN A 112 0.37 10.86 13.93
CA GLN A 112 -0.52 10.22 14.91
C GLN A 112 -0.81 8.80 14.47
N THR A 113 -0.81 7.87 15.44
CA THR A 113 -0.99 6.45 15.18
C THR A 113 -2.16 5.90 15.99
N GLU A 114 -3.06 5.17 15.33
CA GLU A 114 -4.17 4.47 15.96
C GLU A 114 -4.16 2.99 15.59
N THR A 115 -4.55 2.13 16.55
CA THR A 115 -4.67 0.69 16.35
C THR A 115 -6.13 0.30 16.23
N HIS A 116 -6.47 -0.46 15.19
CA HIS A 116 -7.85 -0.83 14.85
C HIS A 116 -8.13 -2.33 14.93
N GLY A 117 -7.40 -3.06 15.75
CA GLY A 117 -7.65 -4.47 16.02
C GLY A 117 -6.78 -5.43 15.22
N GLY A 118 -6.90 -6.72 15.56
CA GLY A 118 -6.11 -7.79 14.98
C GLY A 118 -6.52 -8.13 13.56
N CYS A 119 -5.52 -8.50 12.74
CA CYS A 119 -5.71 -8.96 11.38
C CYS A 119 -4.58 -9.92 10.97
N ARG A 120 -4.74 -10.56 9.83
CA ARG A 120 -3.71 -11.44 9.28
C ARG A 120 -3.61 -11.25 7.78
N PHE A 121 -2.46 -10.82 7.33
CA PHE A 121 -2.12 -10.62 5.92
C PHE A 121 -0.90 -11.44 5.54
N VAL A 122 -0.69 -11.63 4.24
CA VAL A 122 0.56 -12.16 3.70
C VAL A 122 1.72 -11.24 4.06
N PRO A 123 2.95 -11.76 4.19
CA PRO A 123 4.11 -10.94 4.56
C PRO A 123 4.40 -9.86 3.51
N LEU A 124 4.65 -8.64 3.95
CA LEU A 124 5.23 -7.59 3.12
C LEU A 124 6.69 -7.96 2.82
N GLN A 125 6.98 -8.23 1.56
CA GLN A 125 8.34 -8.50 1.10
C GLN A 125 9.02 -7.21 0.67
N GLY A 126 10.34 -7.15 0.82
CA GLY A 126 11.14 -6.03 0.37
C GLY A 126 12.13 -5.54 1.42
N LYS A 127 12.83 -4.47 1.08
CA LYS A 127 13.93 -3.93 1.89
C LYS A 127 13.52 -3.59 3.33
N TYR A 128 12.32 -3.06 3.52
CA TYR A 128 11.78 -2.69 4.84
C TYR A 128 10.62 -3.61 5.26
N GLY A 129 10.47 -4.73 4.60
CA GLY A 129 9.55 -5.81 4.95
C GLY A 129 10.27 -7.03 5.52
N TRP A 130 9.67 -8.19 5.32
CA TRP A 130 10.27 -9.47 5.64
C TRP A 130 11.28 -9.87 4.57
N GLN A 131 12.38 -10.44 5.01
CA GLN A 131 13.45 -10.96 4.14
C GLN A 131 13.21 -12.44 3.81
#